data_49484cc695b92cc7414a37c1938296ba
#
_entry.id   49484cc695b92cc7414a37c1938296ba
#
_cell.length_a   1.000
_cell.length_b   1.000
_cell.length_c   1.000
_cell.angle_alpha   90.00
_cell.angle_beta   90.00
_cell.angle_gamma   90.00
#
_symmetry.space_group_name_H-M   'P 1'
#
loop_
_entity.id
_entity.type
_entity.pdbx_description
1 polymer ?
#
loop_
_entity_poly.entity_id
_entity_poly.type
_entity_poly.pdbx_seq_one_letter_code
_entity_poly.pdbx_strand_id
1 'polypeptide(L)'
;MRKSWTLILIAFGGVVAQAAPTDGLAELIVLTAQSGDEREDREIARWQQSAGAKHATAENFARLGWAFVAKARWTLDAGFYKLAEKTADAMDARFGVTLEARLLRGHVLHNVHRFRDAEAVARELVAARGAASDLGLLSDALMEQGKLAEAVPILQRMVNLKPGAEALGRIAHVRWLKGDMHGAITAMEQAMQAAPAHDAETRAWTQVRLAGYYLQAGRTTESLAAADAAANLVRDYAPALLARGRAMVALGRGEEAIVALRRAVVLNPLPEYQWWLADTLRADGRGEEAVKIEAELRAHGESGDPRTLALFLATRAERDVTALRLARAELAERADAFSHDAVAWALVASGDFASAETEMRAALAEGTQDARLFWHAGEIALGRGERAAAAAYFARARPYADSLTPSERARLARRIDSGAAGARTE
;
A
#
# COMPACT_ATOMS: atom_id res chain seq x y z
N MET A 1 -79.55 -18.00 -21.64
CA MET A 1 -78.89 -18.55 -20.46
C MET A 1 -77.56 -17.81 -20.27
N ARG A 2 -77.54 -16.79 -19.41
CA ARG A 2 -76.34 -16.00 -19.08
C ARG A 2 -75.67 -16.61 -17.84
N LYS A 3 -74.43 -17.09 -17.95
CA LYS A 3 -73.63 -17.54 -16.81
C LYS A 3 -72.84 -16.32 -16.26
N SER A 4 -73.20 -15.91 -15.06
CA SER A 4 -72.44 -14.91 -14.28
C SER A 4 -71.17 -15.53 -13.72
N TRP A 5 -70.02 -14.90 -13.97
CA TRP A 5 -68.76 -15.22 -13.32
C TRP A 5 -68.53 -14.23 -12.17
N THR A 6 -68.54 -14.74 -10.96
CA THR A 6 -68.19 -13.99 -9.75
C THR A 6 -66.68 -13.98 -9.62
N LEU A 7 -66.05 -12.81 -9.73
CA LEU A 7 -64.65 -12.61 -9.41
C LEU A 7 -64.47 -12.53 -7.89
N ILE A 8 -63.75 -13.49 -7.33
CA ILE A 8 -63.29 -13.45 -5.94
C ILE A 8 -61.95 -12.70 -5.93
N LEU A 9 -61.95 -11.46 -5.41
CA LEU A 9 -60.72 -10.71 -5.09
C LEU A 9 -60.12 -11.29 -3.80
N ILE A 10 -59.02 -12.03 -3.93
CA ILE A 10 -58.17 -12.39 -2.79
C ILE A 10 -57.24 -11.21 -2.54
N ALA A 11 -57.49 -10.48 -1.46
CA ALA A 11 -56.57 -9.44 -0.96
C ALA A 11 -55.35 -10.13 -0.37
N PHE A 12 -54.22 -10.14 -1.09
CA PHE A 12 -52.91 -10.43 -0.50
C PHE A 12 -52.54 -9.28 0.44
N GLY A 13 -52.73 -9.49 1.72
CA GLY A 13 -52.15 -8.66 2.76
C GLY A 13 -50.62 -8.77 2.67
N GLY A 14 -49.96 -7.77 2.09
CA GLY A 14 -48.53 -7.67 2.13
C GLY A 14 -48.08 -7.52 3.58
N VAL A 15 -47.53 -8.57 4.15
CA VAL A 15 -46.69 -8.45 5.36
C VAL A 15 -45.46 -7.68 4.92
N VAL A 16 -45.44 -6.39 5.20
CA VAL A 16 -44.21 -5.59 5.19
C VAL A 16 -43.36 -6.21 6.29
N ALA A 17 -42.40 -7.01 5.89
CA ALA A 17 -41.32 -7.45 6.78
C ALA A 17 -40.60 -6.18 7.27
N GLN A 18 -40.96 -5.75 8.47
CA GLN A 18 -40.23 -4.74 9.19
C GLN A 18 -38.82 -5.29 9.37
N ALA A 19 -37.84 -4.69 8.70
CA ALA A 19 -36.43 -4.99 8.94
C ALA A 19 -36.23 -4.88 10.46
N ALA A 20 -35.76 -5.97 11.08
CA ALA A 20 -35.40 -5.94 12.49
C ALA A 20 -34.37 -4.81 12.69
N PRO A 21 -34.41 -4.10 13.84
CA PRO A 21 -33.49 -3.01 14.08
C PRO A 21 -32.05 -3.53 13.99
N THR A 22 -31.32 -3.14 12.94
CA THR A 22 -29.90 -3.42 12.72
C THR A 22 -29.02 -2.77 13.79
N ASP A 23 -29.59 -1.89 14.59
CA ASP A 23 -28.91 -0.98 15.51
C ASP A 23 -28.17 -1.70 16.66
N GLY A 24 -28.64 -2.85 17.13
CA GLY A 24 -27.96 -3.64 18.18
C GLY A 24 -26.96 -4.67 17.65
N LEU A 25 -27.05 -5.07 16.37
CA LEU A 25 -26.21 -6.14 15.83
C LEU A 25 -24.74 -5.70 15.69
N ALA A 26 -24.49 -4.48 15.24
CA ALA A 26 -23.14 -3.94 15.11
C ALA A 26 -22.46 -3.86 16.49
N GLU A 27 -23.16 -3.37 17.50
CA GLU A 27 -22.66 -3.32 18.88
C GLU A 27 -22.37 -4.71 19.42
N LEU A 28 -23.25 -5.68 19.23
CA LEU A 28 -23.03 -7.08 19.66
C LEU A 28 -21.80 -7.68 19.00
N ILE A 29 -21.59 -7.48 17.70
CA ILE A 29 -20.42 -7.98 16.97
C ILE A 29 -19.13 -7.42 17.55
N VAL A 30 -19.03 -6.11 17.75
CA VAL A 30 -17.78 -5.47 18.18
C VAL A 30 -17.47 -5.69 19.67
N LEU A 31 -18.48 -5.97 20.47
CA LEU A 31 -18.31 -6.31 21.90
C LEU A 31 -18.08 -7.81 22.14
N THR A 32 -18.21 -8.65 21.12
CA THR A 32 -17.87 -10.08 21.24
C THR A 32 -16.37 -10.24 21.50
N ALA A 33 -16.04 -10.99 22.55
CA ALA A 33 -14.65 -11.20 22.95
C ALA A 33 -13.83 -11.83 21.80
N GLN A 34 -12.65 -11.26 21.58
CA GLN A 34 -11.68 -11.81 20.63
C GLN A 34 -10.74 -12.79 21.34
N SER A 35 -10.26 -13.79 20.59
CA SER A 35 -9.23 -14.71 21.07
C SER A 35 -7.86 -14.07 20.93
N GLY A 36 -6.96 -14.37 21.85
CA GLY A 36 -5.56 -13.91 21.83
C GLY A 36 -5.13 -13.33 23.18
N ASP A 37 -3.83 -13.24 23.38
CA ASP A 37 -3.20 -12.75 24.61
C ASP A 37 -2.08 -11.75 24.37
N GLU A 38 -1.93 -11.29 23.13
CA GLU A 38 -0.97 -10.26 22.77
C GLU A 38 -1.37 -8.88 23.31
N ARG A 39 -0.51 -7.91 23.17
CA ARG A 39 -0.74 -6.53 23.62
C ARG A 39 -2.03 -5.95 23.02
N GLU A 40 -2.18 -6.13 21.72
CA GLU A 40 -3.31 -5.63 20.92
C GLU A 40 -4.62 -6.30 21.34
N ASP A 41 -4.60 -7.61 21.69
CA ASP A 41 -5.77 -8.34 22.17
C ASP A 41 -6.21 -7.81 23.54
N ARG A 42 -5.26 -7.56 24.43
CA ARG A 42 -5.56 -6.97 25.74
C ARG A 42 -6.12 -5.55 25.63
N GLU A 43 -5.63 -4.77 24.66
CA GLU A 43 -6.13 -3.41 24.41
C GLU A 43 -7.57 -3.45 23.84
N ILE A 44 -7.86 -4.36 22.92
CA ILE A 44 -9.22 -4.61 22.40
C ILE A 44 -10.14 -5.01 23.56
N ALA A 45 -9.77 -6.01 24.36
CA ALA A 45 -10.58 -6.47 25.49
C ALA A 45 -10.87 -5.34 26.51
N ARG A 46 -9.89 -4.51 26.81
CA ARG A 46 -10.04 -3.33 27.67
C ARG A 46 -11.09 -2.35 27.11
N TRP A 47 -11.00 -2.03 25.81
CA TRP A 47 -11.94 -1.10 25.19
C TRP A 47 -13.32 -1.73 24.97
N GLN A 48 -13.42 -3.05 24.72
CA GLN A 48 -14.69 -3.76 24.69
C GLN A 48 -15.40 -3.68 26.05
N GLN A 49 -14.68 -3.87 27.15
CA GLN A 49 -15.23 -3.68 28.51
C GLN A 49 -15.74 -2.25 28.72
N SER A 50 -14.95 -1.25 28.30
CA SER A 50 -15.33 0.16 28.44
C SER A 50 -16.52 0.55 27.56
N ALA A 51 -16.57 0.07 26.33
CA ALA A 51 -17.67 0.32 25.37
C ALA A 51 -18.96 -0.42 25.75
N GLY A 52 -18.85 -1.61 26.37
CA GLY A 52 -20.00 -2.38 26.88
C GLY A 52 -20.59 -1.85 28.20
N ALA A 53 -19.98 -0.87 28.83
CA ALA A 53 -20.47 -0.32 30.10
C ALA A 53 -21.76 0.48 29.91
N LYS A 54 -22.62 0.52 30.96
CA LYS A 54 -23.92 1.23 30.93
C LYS A 54 -23.81 2.70 30.50
N HIS A 55 -22.72 3.37 30.88
CA HIS A 55 -22.46 4.79 30.60
C HIS A 55 -21.31 4.96 29.57
N ALA A 56 -21.18 4.05 28.64
CA ALA A 56 -20.19 4.15 27.59
C ALA A 56 -20.40 5.42 26.73
N THR A 57 -19.31 6.03 26.34
CA THR A 57 -19.27 7.25 25.50
C THR A 57 -18.87 6.93 24.07
N ALA A 58 -19.09 7.85 23.14
CA ALA A 58 -18.59 7.74 21.77
C ALA A 58 -17.06 7.57 21.75
N GLU A 59 -16.33 8.17 22.68
CA GLU A 59 -14.88 8.00 22.78
C GLU A 59 -14.50 6.54 23.10
N ASN A 60 -15.22 5.84 23.98
CA ASN A 60 -14.93 4.45 24.28
C ASN A 60 -15.02 3.56 23.03
N PHE A 61 -16.04 3.77 22.22
CA PHE A 61 -16.19 3.09 20.94
C PHE A 61 -15.12 3.50 19.92
N ALA A 62 -14.81 4.80 19.81
CA ALA A 62 -13.74 5.26 18.94
C ALA A 62 -12.40 4.59 19.30
N ARG A 63 -12.05 4.51 20.60
CA ARG A 63 -10.87 3.80 21.08
C ARG A 63 -10.88 2.32 20.72
N LEU A 64 -12.03 1.64 20.81
CA LEU A 64 -12.19 0.26 20.38
C LEU A 64 -11.95 0.12 18.87
N GLY A 65 -12.55 0.99 18.06
CA GLY A 65 -12.33 0.99 16.60
C GLY A 65 -10.87 1.16 16.22
N TRP A 66 -10.15 2.09 16.88
CA TRP A 66 -8.71 2.27 16.66
C TRP A 66 -7.87 1.10 17.16
N ALA A 67 -8.29 0.39 18.22
CA ALA A 67 -7.63 -0.84 18.66
C ALA A 67 -7.76 -1.95 17.59
N PHE A 68 -8.94 -2.08 16.93
CA PHE A 68 -9.09 -2.98 15.79
C PHE A 68 -8.22 -2.57 14.61
N VAL A 69 -8.11 -1.28 14.28
CA VAL A 69 -7.20 -0.78 13.25
C VAL A 69 -5.74 -1.13 13.57
N ALA A 70 -5.31 -0.95 14.82
CA ALA A 70 -3.97 -1.31 15.24
C ALA A 70 -3.72 -2.82 15.08
N LYS A 71 -4.68 -3.66 15.49
CA LYS A 71 -4.59 -5.13 15.33
C LYS A 71 -4.55 -5.52 13.86
N ALA A 72 -5.35 -4.90 12.98
CA ALA A 72 -5.32 -5.14 11.54
C ALA A 72 -3.92 -4.88 10.95
N ARG A 73 -3.30 -3.76 11.32
CA ARG A 73 -1.94 -3.42 10.86
C ARG A 73 -0.88 -4.38 11.40
N TRP A 74 -1.03 -4.81 12.64
CA TRP A 74 -0.09 -5.71 13.29
C TRP A 74 -0.14 -7.13 12.72
N THR A 75 -1.35 -7.67 12.55
CA THR A 75 -1.57 -9.06 12.09
C THR A 75 -1.69 -9.18 10.58
N LEU A 76 -1.88 -8.06 9.86
CA LEU A 76 -2.19 -8.00 8.44
C LEU A 76 -3.51 -8.72 8.09
N ASP A 77 -4.38 -8.92 9.09
CA ASP A 77 -5.71 -9.47 8.92
C ASP A 77 -6.73 -8.36 8.66
N ALA A 78 -7.19 -8.28 7.40
CA ALA A 78 -8.20 -7.31 6.96
C ALA A 78 -9.57 -7.48 7.66
N GLY A 79 -9.82 -8.62 8.33
CA GLY A 79 -11.02 -8.83 9.14
C GLY A 79 -11.17 -7.81 10.26
N PHE A 80 -10.07 -7.35 10.85
CA PHE A 80 -10.10 -6.31 11.87
C PHE A 80 -10.51 -4.93 11.33
N TYR A 81 -10.25 -4.61 10.05
CA TYR A 81 -10.82 -3.40 9.44
C TYR A 81 -12.35 -3.47 9.34
N LYS A 82 -12.93 -4.66 9.09
CA LYS A 82 -14.39 -4.85 9.12
C LYS A 82 -14.95 -4.64 10.52
N LEU A 83 -14.25 -5.07 11.57
CA LEU A 83 -14.63 -4.80 12.95
C LEU A 83 -14.54 -3.30 13.29
N ALA A 84 -13.52 -2.61 12.81
CA ALA A 84 -13.41 -1.15 12.95
C ALA A 84 -14.57 -0.42 12.24
N GLU A 85 -14.96 -0.85 11.03
CA GLU A 85 -16.13 -0.31 10.32
C GLU A 85 -17.41 -0.56 11.11
N LYS A 86 -17.62 -1.78 11.62
CA LYS A 86 -18.77 -2.10 12.49
C LYS A 86 -18.79 -1.30 13.78
N THR A 87 -17.62 -0.91 14.28
CA THR A 87 -17.55 -0.02 15.44
C THR A 87 -18.06 1.39 15.09
N ALA A 88 -17.73 1.91 13.91
CA ALA A 88 -18.30 3.16 13.42
C ALA A 88 -19.82 3.07 13.23
N ASP A 89 -20.35 1.94 12.72
CA ASP A 89 -21.78 1.68 12.59
C ASP A 89 -22.46 1.69 13.97
N ALA A 90 -21.88 1.05 14.97
CA ALA A 90 -22.38 1.01 16.35
C ALA A 90 -22.36 2.41 17.00
N MET A 91 -21.35 3.23 16.71
CA MET A 91 -21.27 4.63 17.16
C MET A 91 -22.43 5.45 16.57
N ASP A 92 -22.65 5.36 15.26
CA ASP A 92 -23.71 6.11 14.58
C ASP A 92 -25.10 5.72 15.10
N ALA A 93 -25.33 4.41 15.35
CA ALA A 93 -26.59 3.92 15.89
C ALA A 93 -26.86 4.42 17.32
N ARG A 94 -25.83 4.46 18.16
CA ARG A 94 -25.98 4.77 19.58
C ARG A 94 -25.90 6.27 19.93
N PHE A 95 -25.06 7.02 19.21
CA PHE A 95 -24.73 8.42 19.52
C PHE A 95 -25.13 9.39 18.41
N GLY A 96 -25.65 8.91 17.29
CA GLY A 96 -25.79 9.67 16.06
C GLY A 96 -24.45 9.82 15.34
N VAL A 97 -24.46 10.48 14.19
CA VAL A 97 -23.25 10.64 13.36
C VAL A 97 -22.24 11.56 14.05
N THR A 98 -21.09 11.02 14.42
CA THR A 98 -19.99 11.75 15.07
C THR A 98 -18.80 11.93 14.12
N LEU A 99 -17.98 12.96 14.37
CA LEU A 99 -16.75 13.19 13.57
C LEU A 99 -15.72 12.06 13.80
N GLU A 100 -15.72 11.45 14.98
CA GLU A 100 -14.87 10.33 15.35
C GLU A 100 -15.23 9.06 14.57
N ALA A 101 -16.54 8.74 14.44
CA ALA A 101 -17.02 7.62 13.62
C ALA A 101 -16.68 7.85 12.13
N ARG A 102 -16.86 9.08 11.63
CA ARG A 102 -16.48 9.43 10.25
C ARG A 102 -14.97 9.29 10.02
N LEU A 103 -14.13 9.76 10.96
CA LEU A 103 -12.68 9.62 10.83
C LEU A 103 -12.25 8.15 10.81
N LEU A 104 -12.81 7.34 11.69
CA LEU A 104 -12.57 5.90 11.72
C LEU A 104 -12.98 5.24 10.40
N ARG A 105 -14.18 5.54 9.89
CA ARG A 105 -14.68 5.03 8.61
C ARG A 105 -13.81 5.46 7.44
N GLY A 106 -13.41 6.72 7.37
CA GLY A 106 -12.51 7.23 6.34
C GLY A 106 -11.15 6.54 6.36
N HIS A 107 -10.61 6.27 7.55
CA HIS A 107 -9.36 5.53 7.70
C HIS A 107 -9.50 4.06 7.25
N VAL A 108 -10.60 3.39 7.58
CA VAL A 108 -10.90 2.05 7.09
C VAL A 108 -10.99 2.05 5.56
N LEU A 109 -11.76 2.97 4.97
CA LEU A 109 -11.89 3.10 3.52
C LEU A 109 -10.54 3.26 2.82
N HIS A 110 -9.65 4.09 3.37
CA HIS A 110 -8.29 4.25 2.87
C HIS A 110 -7.51 2.93 2.91
N ASN A 111 -7.58 2.18 4.02
CA ASN A 111 -6.82 0.92 4.17
C ASN A 111 -7.38 -0.25 3.34
N VAL A 112 -8.64 -0.17 2.89
CA VAL A 112 -9.22 -1.14 1.95
C VAL A 112 -9.22 -0.62 0.50
N HIS A 113 -8.38 0.36 0.20
CA HIS A 113 -8.11 0.96 -1.11
C HIS A 113 -9.32 1.65 -1.77
N ARG A 114 -10.34 2.05 -1.00
CA ARG A 114 -11.48 2.85 -1.47
C ARG A 114 -11.15 4.33 -1.36
N PHE A 115 -10.15 4.79 -2.10
CA PHE A 115 -9.56 6.13 -1.91
C PHE A 115 -10.50 7.28 -2.25
N ARG A 116 -11.40 7.10 -3.24
CA ARG A 116 -12.42 8.12 -3.59
C ARG A 116 -13.42 8.31 -2.47
N ASP A 117 -13.86 7.22 -1.86
CA ASP A 117 -14.80 7.29 -0.73
C ASP A 117 -14.11 7.87 0.51
N ALA A 118 -12.84 7.48 0.76
CA ALA A 118 -12.03 8.06 1.82
C ALA A 118 -11.84 9.58 1.63
N GLU A 119 -11.58 10.03 0.40
CA GLU A 119 -11.49 11.45 0.07
C GLU A 119 -12.80 12.21 0.36
N ALA A 120 -13.97 11.65 -0.04
CA ALA A 120 -15.26 12.28 0.21
C ALA A 120 -15.48 12.49 1.71
N VAL A 121 -15.28 11.45 2.52
CA VAL A 121 -15.38 11.53 3.99
C VAL A 121 -14.37 12.52 4.57
N ALA A 122 -13.14 12.51 4.08
CA ALA A 122 -12.09 13.39 4.58
C ALA A 122 -12.37 14.87 4.27
N ARG A 123 -12.94 15.18 3.10
CA ARG A 123 -13.34 16.56 2.75
C ARG A 123 -14.44 17.08 3.68
N GLU A 124 -15.42 16.25 4.04
CA GLU A 124 -16.45 16.60 5.04
C GLU A 124 -15.82 16.87 6.41
N LEU A 125 -14.89 16.02 6.88
CA LEU A 125 -14.19 16.20 8.14
C LEU A 125 -13.36 17.49 8.16
N VAL A 126 -12.63 17.77 7.08
CA VAL A 126 -11.84 19.00 6.95
C VAL A 126 -12.72 20.25 6.96
N ALA A 127 -13.91 20.20 6.35
CA ALA A 127 -14.86 21.29 6.36
C ALA A 127 -15.50 21.50 7.76
N ALA A 128 -15.77 20.41 8.49
CA ALA A 128 -16.42 20.46 9.79
C ALA A 128 -15.46 20.81 10.95
N ARG A 129 -14.25 20.27 10.94
CA ARG A 129 -13.28 20.38 12.06
C ARG A 129 -11.90 20.81 11.58
N GLY A 130 -11.39 20.20 10.51
CA GLY A 130 -10.07 20.48 9.95
C GLY A 130 -8.91 20.17 10.89
N ALA A 131 -9.04 19.15 11.74
CA ALA A 131 -7.97 18.68 12.60
C ALA A 131 -6.81 18.08 11.80
N ALA A 132 -5.62 17.95 12.41
CA ALA A 132 -4.45 17.38 11.74
C ALA A 132 -4.71 15.94 11.22
N SER A 133 -5.48 15.12 11.95
CA SER A 133 -5.90 13.79 11.50
C SER A 133 -6.78 13.82 10.25
N ASP A 134 -7.68 14.81 10.14
CA ASP A 134 -8.59 14.96 9.01
C ASP A 134 -7.81 15.38 7.75
N LEU A 135 -6.86 16.32 7.92
CA LEU A 135 -5.95 16.75 6.86
C LEU A 135 -5.01 15.61 6.43
N GLY A 136 -4.55 14.80 7.39
CA GLY A 136 -3.76 13.60 7.12
C GLY A 136 -4.52 12.61 6.24
N LEU A 137 -5.75 12.26 6.61
CA LEU A 137 -6.59 11.36 5.82
C LEU A 137 -6.86 11.90 4.40
N LEU A 138 -7.20 13.20 4.29
CA LEU A 138 -7.43 13.83 2.99
C LEU A 138 -6.18 13.80 2.12
N SER A 139 -5.01 14.14 2.70
CA SER A 139 -3.77 14.13 1.94
C SER A 139 -3.39 12.72 1.46
N ASP A 140 -3.57 11.70 2.31
CA ASP A 140 -3.30 10.30 1.94
C ASP A 140 -4.21 9.86 0.79
N ALA A 141 -5.52 10.11 0.90
CA ALA A 141 -6.47 9.77 -0.15
C ALA A 141 -6.21 10.50 -1.49
N LEU A 142 -5.72 11.74 -1.43
CA LEU A 142 -5.33 12.50 -2.63
C LEU A 142 -4.03 11.97 -3.25
N MET A 143 -3.03 11.62 -2.43
CA MET A 143 -1.76 11.07 -2.91
C MET A 143 -1.96 9.73 -3.63
N GLU A 144 -2.77 8.84 -3.07
CA GLU A 144 -3.09 7.54 -3.67
C GLU A 144 -3.83 7.67 -5.01
N GLN A 145 -4.52 8.78 -5.23
CA GLN A 145 -5.19 9.09 -6.49
C GLN A 145 -4.33 9.92 -7.46
N GLY A 146 -3.03 10.12 -7.18
CA GLY A 146 -2.13 10.94 -8.01
C GLY A 146 -2.41 12.45 -7.98
N LYS A 147 -3.31 12.93 -7.10
CA LYS A 147 -3.71 14.34 -6.98
C LYS A 147 -2.71 15.14 -6.13
N LEU A 148 -1.41 15.06 -6.47
CA LEU A 148 -0.34 15.65 -5.64
C LEU A 148 -0.44 17.17 -5.54
N ALA A 149 -0.91 17.84 -6.60
CA ALA A 149 -1.10 19.29 -6.58
C ALA A 149 -2.13 19.74 -5.52
N GLU A 150 -3.16 18.91 -5.25
CA GLU A 150 -4.13 19.15 -4.19
C GLU A 150 -3.60 18.71 -2.81
N ALA A 151 -2.85 17.60 -2.74
CA ALA A 151 -2.32 17.07 -1.50
C ALA A 151 -1.32 18.00 -0.82
N VAL A 152 -0.43 18.67 -1.58
CA VAL A 152 0.63 19.54 -1.05
C VAL A 152 0.10 20.66 -0.14
N PRO A 153 -0.88 21.49 -0.53
CA PRO A 153 -1.40 22.53 0.36
C PRO A 153 -2.13 21.96 1.60
N ILE A 154 -2.76 20.78 1.50
CA ILE A 154 -3.38 20.10 2.65
C ILE A 154 -2.30 19.66 3.65
N LEU A 155 -1.20 19.07 3.17
CA LEU A 155 -0.07 18.68 4.01
C LEU A 155 0.59 19.90 4.66
N GLN A 156 0.73 21.03 3.95
CA GLN A 156 1.28 22.25 4.54
C GLN A 156 0.40 22.74 5.70
N ARG A 157 -0.92 22.67 5.56
CA ARG A 157 -1.84 22.99 6.66
C ARG A 157 -1.68 22.03 7.83
N MET A 158 -1.54 20.72 7.57
CA MET A 158 -1.32 19.71 8.60
C MET A 158 -0.06 19.99 9.42
N VAL A 159 1.06 20.30 8.74
CA VAL A 159 2.34 20.62 9.38
C VAL A 159 2.23 21.87 10.25
N ASN A 160 1.57 22.90 9.73
CA ASN A 160 1.37 24.15 10.48
C ASN A 160 0.55 23.96 11.77
N LEU A 161 -0.39 22.98 11.76
CA LEU A 161 -1.20 22.64 12.94
C LEU A 161 -0.46 21.73 13.91
N LYS A 162 0.20 20.69 13.40
CA LYS A 162 0.86 19.67 14.24
C LYS A 162 2.11 19.14 13.52
N PRO A 163 3.25 19.82 13.66
CA PRO A 163 4.51 19.27 13.16
C PRO A 163 4.90 18.05 14.02
N GLY A 164 5.11 16.90 13.35
CA GLY A 164 5.46 15.66 14.04
C GLY A 164 5.72 14.52 13.04
N ALA A 165 6.02 13.33 13.55
CA ALA A 165 6.41 12.18 12.74
C ALA A 165 5.41 11.87 11.61
N GLU A 166 4.11 11.93 11.90
CA GLU A 166 3.05 11.66 10.93
C GLU A 166 3.04 12.65 9.75
N ALA A 167 3.18 13.95 10.05
CA ALA A 167 3.20 15.00 9.04
C ALA A 167 4.50 14.97 8.22
N LEU A 168 5.65 14.83 8.90
CA LEU A 168 6.97 14.76 8.27
C LEU A 168 7.14 13.51 7.39
N GLY A 169 6.57 12.37 7.81
CA GLY A 169 6.57 11.16 7.00
C GLY A 169 5.82 11.32 5.67
N ARG A 170 4.68 12.03 5.68
CA ARG A 170 3.92 12.36 4.46
C ARG A 170 4.66 13.36 3.58
N ILE A 171 5.31 14.36 4.17
CA ILE A 171 6.18 15.29 3.43
C ILE A 171 7.30 14.52 2.73
N ALA A 172 7.97 13.60 3.44
CA ALA A 172 9.01 12.77 2.86
C ALA A 172 8.49 12.00 1.64
N HIS A 173 7.28 11.44 1.75
CA HIS A 173 6.66 10.69 0.65
C HIS A 173 6.36 11.59 -0.57
N VAL A 174 5.75 12.76 -0.37
CA VAL A 174 5.48 13.70 -1.47
C VAL A 174 6.77 14.20 -2.12
N ARG A 175 7.81 14.50 -1.33
CA ARG A 175 9.11 14.91 -1.88
C ARG A 175 9.71 13.83 -2.77
N TRP A 176 9.66 12.58 -2.32
CA TRP A 176 10.08 11.43 -3.11
C TRP A 176 9.29 11.30 -4.42
N LEU A 177 7.95 11.36 -4.37
CA LEU A 177 7.09 11.31 -5.55
C LEU A 177 7.42 12.44 -6.55
N LYS A 178 7.83 13.61 -6.07
CA LYS A 178 8.25 14.75 -6.90
C LYS A 178 9.74 14.76 -7.26
N GLY A 179 10.43 13.64 -7.03
CA GLY A 179 11.85 13.48 -7.42
C GLY A 179 12.87 14.13 -6.49
N ASP A 180 12.43 14.71 -5.38
CA ASP A 180 13.34 15.27 -4.36
C ASP A 180 13.75 14.21 -3.34
N MET A 181 14.62 13.28 -3.74
CA MET A 181 15.12 12.19 -2.90
C MET A 181 15.89 12.72 -1.68
N HIS A 182 16.70 13.75 -1.83
CA HIS A 182 17.43 14.32 -0.72
C HIS A 182 16.50 14.92 0.34
N GLY A 183 15.53 15.70 -0.09
CA GLY A 183 14.51 16.26 0.79
C GLY A 183 13.61 15.19 1.42
N ALA A 184 13.33 14.08 0.71
CA ALA A 184 12.59 12.95 1.26
C ALA A 184 13.35 12.27 2.41
N ILE A 185 14.65 12.00 2.23
CA ILE A 185 15.53 11.44 3.29
C ILE A 185 15.56 12.38 4.49
N THR A 186 15.85 13.66 4.28
CA THR A 186 15.93 14.66 5.35
C THR A 186 14.61 14.75 6.15
N ALA A 187 13.47 14.79 5.46
CA ALA A 187 12.18 14.85 6.12
C ALA A 187 11.87 13.56 6.90
N MET A 188 12.29 12.40 6.41
CA MET A 188 12.09 11.13 7.11
C MET A 188 13.02 10.99 8.32
N GLU A 189 14.26 11.49 8.24
CA GLU A 189 15.16 11.59 9.41
C GLU A 189 14.57 12.48 10.51
N GLN A 190 13.97 13.60 10.13
CA GLN A 190 13.24 14.47 11.06
C GLN A 190 11.99 13.77 11.64
N ALA A 191 11.26 13.01 10.83
CA ALA A 191 10.13 12.21 11.28
C ALA A 191 10.55 11.18 12.34
N MET A 192 11.68 10.51 12.13
CA MET A 192 12.25 9.56 13.07
C MET A 192 12.61 10.23 14.42
N GLN A 193 13.22 11.42 14.37
CA GLN A 193 13.56 12.19 15.58
C GLN A 193 12.31 12.67 16.33
N ALA A 194 11.25 13.03 15.60
CA ALA A 194 9.98 13.49 16.17
C ALA A 194 9.09 12.34 16.68
N ALA A 195 9.38 11.09 16.34
CA ALA A 195 8.60 9.93 16.78
C ALA A 195 8.76 9.73 18.30
N PRO A 196 7.64 9.53 19.04
CA PRO A 196 7.71 9.36 20.50
C PRO A 196 8.58 8.16 20.89
N ALA A 197 9.42 8.33 21.91
CA ALA A 197 10.36 7.28 22.33
C ALA A 197 9.67 5.98 22.80
N HIS A 198 8.43 6.07 23.30
CA HIS A 198 7.63 4.94 23.76
C HIS A 198 6.81 4.28 22.64
N ASP A 199 6.73 4.89 21.45
CA ASP A 199 6.00 4.36 20.30
C ASP A 199 6.97 3.61 19.37
N ALA A 200 7.22 2.35 19.71
CA ALA A 200 8.12 1.48 18.97
C ALA A 200 7.63 1.22 17.53
N GLU A 201 6.31 1.14 17.31
CA GLU A 201 5.71 0.90 15.98
C GLU A 201 5.99 2.08 15.04
N THR A 202 5.65 3.30 15.45
CA THR A 202 5.92 4.51 14.65
C THR A 202 7.41 4.65 14.35
N ARG A 203 8.28 4.39 15.33
CA ARG A 203 9.73 4.45 15.15
C ARG A 203 10.23 3.37 14.18
N ALA A 204 9.75 2.13 14.28
CA ALA A 204 10.11 1.07 13.35
C ALA A 204 9.62 1.38 11.93
N TRP A 205 8.41 1.89 11.79
CA TRP A 205 7.87 2.32 10.50
C TRP A 205 8.72 3.42 9.85
N THR A 206 9.10 4.46 10.61
CA THR A 206 9.96 5.52 10.07
C THR A 206 11.33 4.99 9.62
N GLN A 207 11.91 4.06 10.37
CA GLN A 207 13.17 3.40 10.00
C GLN A 207 13.03 2.57 8.71
N VAL A 208 11.94 1.82 8.54
CA VAL A 208 11.67 1.05 7.32
C VAL A 208 11.53 1.98 6.10
N ARG A 209 10.80 3.09 6.26
CA ARG A 209 10.65 4.09 5.18
C ARG A 209 11.99 4.70 4.81
N LEU A 210 12.79 5.05 5.81
CA LEU A 210 14.14 5.59 5.63
C LEU A 210 15.07 4.59 4.92
N ALA A 211 15.02 3.30 5.32
CA ALA A 211 15.75 2.24 4.65
C ALA A 211 15.41 2.14 3.15
N GLY A 212 14.13 2.28 2.80
CA GLY A 212 13.67 2.31 1.42
C GLY A 212 14.26 3.49 0.62
N TYR A 213 14.25 4.70 1.18
CA TYR A 213 14.82 5.88 0.52
C TYR A 213 16.36 5.78 0.39
N TYR A 214 17.04 5.28 1.41
CA TYR A 214 18.49 5.02 1.32
C TYR A 214 18.83 4.00 0.23
N LEU A 215 18.05 2.90 0.13
CA LEU A 215 18.26 1.90 -0.90
C LEU A 215 18.10 2.49 -2.31
N GLN A 216 17.03 3.25 -2.53
CA GLN A 216 16.81 3.94 -3.80
C GLN A 216 17.91 4.97 -4.11
N ALA A 217 18.45 5.63 -3.10
CA ALA A 217 19.57 6.57 -3.27
C ALA A 217 20.94 5.88 -3.45
N GLY A 218 21.00 4.55 -3.53
CA GLY A 218 22.25 3.78 -3.61
C GLY A 218 23.06 3.75 -2.29
N ARG A 219 22.45 4.22 -1.19
CA ARG A 219 23.05 4.24 0.16
C ARG A 219 22.74 2.93 0.88
N THR A 220 23.27 1.83 0.33
CA THR A 220 22.88 0.46 0.71
C THR A 220 23.29 0.09 2.15
N THR A 221 24.43 0.59 2.62
CA THR A 221 24.90 0.37 4.00
C THR A 221 23.98 1.05 5.02
N GLU A 222 23.59 2.29 4.75
CA GLU A 222 22.64 3.04 5.60
C GLU A 222 21.25 2.43 5.53
N SER A 223 20.84 1.90 4.36
CA SER A 223 19.60 1.15 4.22
C SER A 223 19.57 -0.07 5.14
N LEU A 224 20.64 -0.87 5.16
CA LEU A 224 20.75 -2.02 6.06
C LEU A 224 20.72 -1.61 7.53
N ALA A 225 21.45 -0.56 7.90
CA ALA A 225 21.49 -0.08 9.28
C ALA A 225 20.10 0.39 9.77
N ALA A 226 19.34 1.10 8.92
CA ALA A 226 17.98 1.52 9.24
C ALA A 226 17.01 0.33 9.35
N ALA A 227 17.13 -0.67 8.46
CA ALA A 227 16.33 -1.89 8.54
C ALA A 227 16.62 -2.71 9.81
N ASP A 228 17.89 -2.83 10.19
CA ASP A 228 18.29 -3.49 11.44
C ASP A 228 17.77 -2.73 12.67
N ALA A 229 17.82 -1.40 12.66
CA ALA A 229 17.26 -0.57 13.73
C ALA A 229 15.75 -0.79 13.88
N ALA A 230 15.01 -0.89 12.76
CA ALA A 230 13.58 -1.21 12.79
C ALA A 230 13.30 -2.61 13.38
N ALA A 231 14.06 -3.62 12.97
CA ALA A 231 13.93 -4.99 13.46
C ALA A 231 14.24 -5.12 14.96
N ASN A 232 15.14 -4.28 15.49
CA ASN A 232 15.46 -4.23 16.91
C ASN A 232 14.36 -3.53 17.75
N LEU A 233 13.62 -2.57 17.14
CA LEU A 233 12.51 -1.90 17.81
C LEU A 233 11.27 -2.78 17.93
N VAL A 234 10.97 -3.54 16.88
CA VAL A 234 9.80 -4.41 16.82
C VAL A 234 10.24 -5.79 16.33
N ARG A 235 10.18 -6.76 17.23
CA ARG A 235 10.52 -8.15 16.90
C ARG A 235 9.56 -8.70 15.84
N ASP A 236 10.08 -9.46 14.87
CA ASP A 236 9.30 -10.08 13.81
C ASP A 236 8.48 -9.08 12.97
N TYR A 237 8.97 -7.85 12.83
CA TYR A 237 8.34 -6.84 12.00
C TYR A 237 8.62 -7.12 10.52
N ALA A 238 7.64 -7.71 9.82
CA ALA A 238 7.79 -8.15 8.43
C ALA A 238 8.33 -7.06 7.48
N PRO A 239 7.88 -5.78 7.54
CA PRO A 239 8.44 -4.72 6.71
C PRO A 239 9.94 -4.47 6.95
N ALA A 240 10.42 -4.57 8.20
CA ALA A 240 11.84 -4.42 8.50
C ALA A 240 12.67 -5.59 7.93
N LEU A 241 12.15 -6.81 8.02
CA LEU A 241 12.79 -7.99 7.44
C LEU A 241 12.86 -7.94 5.92
N LEU A 242 11.81 -7.44 5.25
CA LEU A 242 11.83 -7.19 3.81
C LEU A 242 12.90 -6.15 3.46
N ALA A 243 12.90 -5.00 4.13
CA ALA A 243 13.88 -3.93 3.91
C ALA A 243 15.33 -4.44 4.12
N ARG A 244 15.54 -5.22 5.17
CA ARG A 244 16.82 -5.88 5.46
C ARG A 244 17.24 -6.81 4.34
N GLY A 245 16.34 -7.68 3.87
CA GLY A 245 16.62 -8.61 2.76
C GLY A 245 16.98 -7.86 1.48
N ARG A 246 16.26 -6.80 1.14
CA ARG A 246 16.54 -5.94 -0.04
C ARG A 246 17.93 -5.30 0.04
N ALA A 247 18.27 -4.72 1.19
CA ALA A 247 19.58 -4.12 1.41
C ALA A 247 20.71 -5.17 1.34
N MET A 248 20.51 -6.38 1.90
CA MET A 248 21.47 -7.47 1.82
C MET A 248 21.67 -7.97 0.38
N VAL A 249 20.59 -8.06 -0.42
CA VAL A 249 20.69 -8.36 -1.86
C VAL A 249 21.55 -7.32 -2.58
N ALA A 250 21.35 -6.04 -2.31
CA ALA A 250 22.12 -4.96 -2.91
C ALA A 250 23.60 -5.03 -2.53
N LEU A 251 23.92 -5.48 -1.31
CA LEU A 251 25.28 -5.70 -0.80
C LEU A 251 25.91 -7.02 -1.24
N GLY A 252 25.22 -7.84 -2.06
CA GLY A 252 25.73 -9.15 -2.50
C GLY A 252 25.72 -10.25 -1.42
N ARG A 253 24.96 -10.06 -0.34
CA ARG A 253 24.83 -11.00 0.80
C ARG A 253 23.61 -11.91 0.62
N GLY A 254 23.59 -12.70 -0.47
CA GLY A 254 22.41 -13.46 -0.93
C GLY A 254 21.86 -14.44 0.09
N GLU A 255 22.71 -15.28 0.69
CA GLU A 255 22.31 -16.27 1.71
C GLU A 255 21.60 -15.60 2.91
N GLU A 256 22.18 -14.53 3.43
CA GLU A 256 21.61 -13.80 4.57
C GLU A 256 20.30 -13.09 4.18
N ALA A 257 20.22 -12.58 2.94
CA ALA A 257 19.00 -12.01 2.41
C ALA A 257 17.87 -13.06 2.35
N ILE A 258 18.16 -14.28 1.87
CA ILE A 258 17.19 -15.38 1.82
C ILE A 258 16.62 -15.69 3.21
N VAL A 259 17.46 -15.71 4.25
CA VAL A 259 16.98 -15.94 5.63
C VAL A 259 16.00 -14.87 6.07
N ALA A 260 16.34 -13.59 5.86
CA ALA A 260 15.47 -12.47 6.22
C ALA A 260 14.16 -12.47 5.42
N LEU A 261 14.25 -12.67 4.09
CA LEU A 261 13.10 -12.69 3.19
C LEU A 261 12.16 -13.87 3.46
N ARG A 262 12.69 -15.07 3.77
CA ARG A 262 11.85 -16.20 4.19
C ARG A 262 11.04 -15.89 5.43
N ARG A 263 11.68 -15.30 6.45
CA ARG A 263 10.96 -14.92 7.66
C ARG A 263 9.91 -13.85 7.35
N ALA A 264 10.22 -12.87 6.50
CA ALA A 264 9.30 -11.85 6.06
C ALA A 264 8.06 -12.43 5.36
N VAL A 265 8.24 -13.39 4.44
CA VAL A 265 7.14 -14.09 3.73
C VAL A 265 6.27 -14.90 4.68
N VAL A 266 6.86 -15.58 5.68
CA VAL A 266 6.08 -16.33 6.68
C VAL A 266 5.18 -15.40 7.50
N LEU A 267 5.66 -14.20 7.81
CA LEU A 267 4.90 -13.21 8.59
C LEU A 267 3.91 -12.42 7.73
N ASN A 268 4.26 -12.16 6.49
CA ASN A 268 3.44 -11.39 5.56
C ASN A 268 3.58 -11.96 4.13
N PRO A 269 2.70 -12.86 3.69
CA PRO A 269 2.78 -13.53 2.39
C PRO A 269 2.26 -12.67 1.23
N LEU A 270 2.50 -11.36 1.23
CA LEU A 270 2.11 -10.49 0.13
C LEU A 270 3.01 -10.70 -1.10
N PRO A 271 2.49 -10.43 -2.32
CA PRO A 271 3.22 -10.59 -3.58
C PRO A 271 4.60 -9.93 -3.63
N GLU A 272 4.78 -8.74 -3.07
CA GLU A 272 6.09 -8.08 -3.03
C GLU A 272 7.12 -8.91 -2.27
N TYR A 273 6.74 -9.45 -1.09
CA TYR A 273 7.64 -10.26 -0.26
C TYR A 273 8.01 -11.57 -0.94
N GLN A 274 7.02 -12.22 -1.56
CA GLN A 274 7.21 -13.47 -2.30
C GLN A 274 8.08 -13.26 -3.54
N TRP A 275 7.86 -12.17 -4.28
CA TRP A 275 8.67 -11.86 -5.46
C TRP A 275 10.13 -11.61 -5.11
N TRP A 276 10.42 -10.80 -4.09
CA TRP A 276 11.79 -10.58 -3.63
C TRP A 276 12.48 -11.88 -3.21
N LEU A 277 11.78 -12.75 -2.47
CA LEU A 277 12.33 -14.05 -2.07
C LEU A 277 12.59 -14.94 -3.28
N ALA A 278 11.62 -15.08 -4.19
CA ALA A 278 11.76 -15.93 -5.37
C ALA A 278 12.89 -15.48 -6.29
N ASP A 279 13.04 -14.19 -6.55
CA ASP A 279 14.12 -13.65 -7.37
C ASP A 279 15.49 -13.83 -6.71
N THR A 280 15.57 -13.66 -5.38
CA THR A 280 16.81 -13.88 -4.64
C THR A 280 17.20 -15.34 -4.66
N LEU A 281 16.25 -16.28 -4.48
CA LEU A 281 16.49 -17.72 -4.60
C LEU A 281 16.97 -18.11 -6.00
N ARG A 282 16.41 -17.52 -7.07
CA ARG A 282 16.87 -17.78 -8.44
C ARG A 282 18.30 -17.28 -8.66
N ALA A 283 18.63 -16.11 -8.14
CA ALA A 283 19.97 -15.55 -8.23
C ALA A 283 21.02 -16.40 -7.48
N ASP A 284 20.57 -17.10 -6.42
CA ASP A 284 21.38 -18.02 -5.60
C ASP A 284 21.42 -19.46 -6.18
N GLY A 285 20.83 -19.71 -7.37
CA GLY A 285 20.79 -21.04 -7.99
C GLY A 285 19.70 -21.99 -7.45
N ARG A 286 18.85 -21.55 -6.55
CA ARG A 286 17.78 -22.33 -5.90
C ARG A 286 16.46 -22.24 -6.65
N GLY A 287 16.48 -22.53 -7.96
CA GLY A 287 15.35 -22.34 -8.87
C GLY A 287 14.11 -23.13 -8.51
N GLU A 288 14.23 -24.36 -8.02
CA GLU A 288 13.08 -25.18 -7.62
C GLU A 288 12.30 -24.58 -6.43
N GLU A 289 13.01 -23.99 -5.49
CA GLU A 289 12.37 -23.30 -4.36
C GLU A 289 11.69 -22.01 -4.81
N ALA A 290 12.33 -21.27 -5.71
CA ALA A 290 11.74 -20.07 -6.30
C ALA A 290 10.42 -20.35 -7.00
N VAL A 291 10.34 -21.46 -7.78
CA VAL A 291 9.09 -21.88 -8.47
C VAL A 291 7.94 -22.09 -7.49
N LYS A 292 8.19 -22.68 -6.32
CA LYS A 292 7.15 -22.88 -5.29
C LYS A 292 6.62 -21.55 -4.75
N ILE A 293 7.52 -20.62 -4.44
CA ILE A 293 7.13 -19.28 -3.95
C ILE A 293 6.35 -18.52 -5.04
N GLU A 294 6.77 -18.61 -6.30
CA GLU A 294 6.05 -17.98 -7.41
C GLU A 294 4.65 -18.59 -7.64
N ALA A 295 4.50 -19.89 -7.40
CA ALA A 295 3.18 -20.54 -7.47
C ALA A 295 2.22 -20.00 -6.40
N GLU A 296 2.70 -19.83 -5.16
CA GLU A 296 1.93 -19.20 -4.08
C GLU A 296 1.57 -17.74 -4.40
N LEU A 297 2.53 -16.96 -4.95
CA LEU A 297 2.30 -15.60 -5.40
C LEU A 297 1.18 -15.53 -6.43
N ARG A 298 1.17 -16.43 -7.43
CA ARG A 298 0.11 -16.47 -8.46
C ARG A 298 -1.25 -16.86 -7.88
N ALA A 299 -1.26 -17.81 -6.94
CA ALA A 299 -2.50 -18.33 -6.37
C ALA A 299 -3.24 -17.30 -5.51
N HIS A 300 -2.50 -16.44 -4.79
CA HIS A 300 -3.09 -15.56 -3.78
C HIS A 300 -2.85 -14.06 -4.03
N GLY A 301 -2.03 -13.71 -5.04
CA GLY A 301 -1.60 -12.33 -5.27
C GLY A 301 -2.72 -11.37 -5.63
N GLU A 302 -3.78 -11.83 -6.31
CA GLU A 302 -4.91 -10.97 -6.69
C GLU A 302 -5.66 -10.43 -5.46
N SER A 303 -5.78 -11.23 -4.41
CA SER A 303 -6.45 -10.82 -3.17
C SER A 303 -5.53 -10.01 -2.23
N GLY A 304 -4.20 -10.15 -2.37
CA GLY A 304 -3.23 -9.52 -1.49
C GLY A 304 -2.72 -8.18 -2.01
N ASP A 305 -2.18 -8.16 -3.22
CA ASP A 305 -1.67 -6.96 -3.91
C ASP A 305 -1.74 -7.16 -5.43
N PRO A 306 -2.89 -6.81 -6.07
CA PRO A 306 -3.11 -7.04 -7.48
C PRO A 306 -2.12 -6.27 -8.38
N ARG A 307 -1.64 -5.08 -7.95
CA ARG A 307 -0.66 -4.31 -8.71
C ARG A 307 0.69 -5.03 -8.79
N THR A 308 1.20 -5.52 -7.66
CA THR A 308 2.46 -6.26 -7.67
C THR A 308 2.34 -7.57 -8.43
N LEU A 309 1.19 -8.27 -8.34
CA LEU A 309 0.95 -9.46 -9.17
C LEU A 309 0.97 -9.10 -10.67
N ALA A 310 0.33 -8.01 -11.09
CA ALA A 310 0.34 -7.56 -12.47
C ALA A 310 1.78 -7.28 -12.98
N LEU A 311 2.58 -6.56 -12.19
CA LEU A 311 3.99 -6.28 -12.50
C LEU A 311 4.82 -7.57 -12.59
N PHE A 312 4.61 -8.51 -11.68
CA PHE A 312 5.29 -9.81 -11.69
C PHE A 312 4.97 -10.60 -12.95
N LEU A 313 3.68 -10.75 -13.30
CA LEU A 313 3.25 -11.49 -14.50
C LEU A 313 3.81 -10.85 -15.77
N ALA A 314 3.72 -9.53 -15.90
CA ALA A 314 4.29 -8.79 -17.03
C ALA A 314 5.82 -8.93 -17.11
N THR A 315 6.52 -8.91 -15.97
CA THR A 315 7.99 -9.10 -15.93
C THR A 315 8.40 -10.51 -16.32
N ARG A 316 7.58 -11.52 -16.05
CA ARG A 316 7.79 -12.89 -16.53
C ARG A 316 7.45 -13.07 -18.01
N ALA A 317 6.98 -12.02 -18.69
CA ALA A 317 6.55 -12.03 -20.09
C ALA A 317 5.47 -13.09 -20.37
N GLU A 318 4.64 -13.37 -19.39
CA GLU A 318 3.46 -14.21 -19.57
C GLU A 318 2.45 -13.43 -20.38
N ARG A 319 2.15 -13.92 -21.60
CA ARG A 319 1.13 -13.32 -22.49
C ARG A 319 -0.26 -13.62 -21.98
N ASP A 320 -0.52 -13.22 -20.74
CA ASP A 320 -1.82 -13.37 -20.10
C ASP A 320 -2.51 -12.00 -19.99
N VAL A 321 -3.78 -11.99 -20.35
CA VAL A 321 -4.65 -10.81 -20.18
C VAL A 321 -4.82 -10.41 -18.70
N THR A 322 -4.48 -11.30 -17.78
CA THR A 322 -4.61 -11.10 -16.34
C THR A 322 -3.79 -9.91 -15.86
N ALA A 323 -2.53 -9.77 -16.30
CA ALA A 323 -1.69 -8.64 -15.90
C ALA A 323 -2.32 -7.29 -16.22
N LEU A 324 -2.82 -7.13 -17.46
CA LEU A 324 -3.45 -5.89 -17.90
C LEU A 324 -4.81 -5.65 -17.21
N ARG A 325 -5.59 -6.70 -17.00
CA ARG A 325 -6.86 -6.60 -16.26
C ARG A 325 -6.65 -6.10 -14.83
N LEU A 326 -5.70 -6.69 -14.11
CA LEU A 326 -5.36 -6.32 -12.73
C LEU A 326 -4.82 -4.89 -12.65
N ALA A 327 -3.86 -4.55 -13.52
CA ALA A 327 -3.28 -3.22 -13.54
C ALA A 327 -4.32 -2.12 -13.84
N ARG A 328 -5.26 -2.35 -14.78
CA ARG A 328 -6.35 -1.42 -15.08
C ARG A 328 -7.35 -1.28 -13.94
N ALA A 329 -7.68 -2.38 -13.27
CA ALA A 329 -8.56 -2.35 -12.11
C ALA A 329 -7.95 -1.51 -10.97
N GLU A 330 -6.66 -1.69 -10.70
CA GLU A 330 -5.92 -0.90 -9.72
C GLU A 330 -5.85 0.58 -10.11
N LEU A 331 -5.55 0.89 -11.39
CA LEU A 331 -5.50 2.27 -11.88
C LEU A 331 -6.85 2.99 -11.73
N ALA A 332 -7.97 2.28 -11.84
CA ALA A 332 -9.29 2.86 -11.66
C ALA A 332 -9.54 3.39 -10.24
N GLU A 333 -8.94 2.76 -9.23
CA GLU A 333 -9.05 3.15 -7.82
C GLU A 333 -7.88 4.03 -7.36
N ARG A 334 -6.68 3.73 -7.85
CA ARG A 334 -5.40 4.32 -7.43
C ARG A 334 -4.65 4.85 -8.65
N ALA A 335 -4.90 6.10 -9.03
CA ALA A 335 -4.30 6.69 -10.23
C ALA A 335 -2.94 7.35 -9.94
N ASP A 336 -2.07 6.66 -9.20
CA ASP A 336 -0.70 7.10 -8.91
C ASP A 336 0.30 6.72 -10.02
N ALA A 337 1.52 7.24 -9.94
CA ALA A 337 2.59 6.97 -10.90
C ALA A 337 2.88 5.47 -11.07
N PHE A 338 2.78 4.69 -10.00
CA PHE A 338 3.10 3.25 -10.02
C PHE A 338 1.97 2.40 -10.60
N SER A 339 0.72 2.84 -10.51
CA SER A 339 -0.41 2.19 -11.16
C SER A 339 -0.41 2.45 -12.66
N HIS A 340 -0.06 3.66 -13.10
CA HIS A 340 0.21 3.95 -14.52
C HIS A 340 1.38 3.10 -15.05
N ASP A 341 2.47 2.95 -14.29
CA ASP A 341 3.59 2.08 -14.65
C ASP A 341 3.16 0.60 -14.79
N ALA A 342 2.34 0.10 -13.88
CA ALA A 342 1.85 -1.27 -13.95
C ALA A 342 1.02 -1.53 -15.22
N VAL A 343 0.17 -0.57 -15.62
CA VAL A 343 -0.57 -0.66 -16.90
C VAL A 343 0.38 -0.59 -18.09
N ALA A 344 1.33 0.36 -18.08
CA ALA A 344 2.33 0.49 -19.12
C ALA A 344 3.13 -0.81 -19.32
N TRP A 345 3.57 -1.40 -18.22
CA TRP A 345 4.36 -2.64 -18.24
C TRP A 345 3.54 -3.86 -18.72
N ALA A 346 2.28 -3.96 -18.31
CA ALA A 346 1.37 -4.99 -18.81
C ALA A 346 1.08 -4.84 -20.31
N LEU A 347 0.99 -3.61 -20.82
CA LEU A 347 0.88 -3.33 -22.26
C LEU A 347 2.15 -3.73 -23.03
N VAL A 348 3.34 -3.51 -22.46
CA VAL A 348 4.60 -4.01 -23.04
C VAL A 348 4.59 -5.52 -23.18
N ALA A 349 4.14 -6.25 -22.17
CA ALA A 349 4.04 -7.71 -22.21
C ALA A 349 3.10 -8.22 -23.33
N SER A 350 2.09 -7.43 -23.71
CA SER A 350 1.18 -7.71 -24.84
C SER A 350 1.67 -7.17 -26.18
N GLY A 351 2.77 -6.40 -26.23
CA GLY A 351 3.34 -5.82 -27.43
C GLY A 351 2.73 -4.47 -27.86
N ASP A 352 1.85 -3.88 -27.06
CA ASP A 352 1.24 -2.56 -27.34
C ASP A 352 2.11 -1.43 -26.78
N PHE A 353 3.22 -1.15 -27.45
CA PHE A 353 4.16 -0.10 -27.05
C PHE A 353 3.60 1.32 -27.20
N ALA A 354 2.62 1.54 -28.08
CA ALA A 354 2.03 2.86 -28.28
C ALA A 354 1.14 3.27 -27.11
N SER A 355 0.26 2.36 -26.67
CA SER A 355 -0.53 2.58 -25.44
C SER A 355 0.34 2.63 -24.20
N ALA A 356 1.40 1.78 -24.12
CA ALA A 356 2.35 1.75 -23.02
C ALA A 356 3.06 3.10 -22.84
N GLU A 357 3.46 3.76 -23.93
CA GLU A 357 4.07 5.11 -23.86
C GLU A 357 3.13 6.14 -23.24
N THR A 358 1.85 6.08 -23.55
CA THR A 358 0.87 7.02 -23.00
C THR A 358 0.77 6.89 -21.48
N GLU A 359 0.66 5.66 -20.98
CA GLU A 359 0.60 5.38 -19.56
C GLU A 359 1.94 5.70 -18.86
N MET A 360 3.07 5.38 -19.49
CA MET A 360 4.39 5.68 -18.95
C MET A 360 4.64 7.19 -18.85
N ARG A 361 4.12 7.99 -19.79
CA ARG A 361 4.20 9.45 -19.70
C ARG A 361 3.46 9.98 -18.47
N ALA A 362 2.30 9.41 -18.13
CA ALA A 362 1.58 9.72 -16.91
C ALA A 362 2.37 9.29 -15.66
N ALA A 363 2.96 8.10 -15.67
CA ALA A 363 3.81 7.59 -14.57
C ALA A 363 5.02 8.50 -14.28
N LEU A 364 5.59 9.13 -15.30
CA LEU A 364 6.77 10.01 -15.18
C LEU A 364 6.43 11.47 -14.92
N ALA A 365 5.15 11.87 -14.95
CA ALA A 365 4.73 13.27 -14.93
C ALA A 365 5.16 14.04 -13.67
N GLU A 366 5.19 13.37 -12.52
CA GLU A 366 5.56 13.97 -11.23
C GLU A 366 7.08 14.03 -11.00
N GLY A 367 7.87 13.41 -11.87
CA GLY A 367 9.34 13.44 -11.81
C GLY A 367 9.96 12.44 -10.83
N THR A 368 9.19 11.45 -10.36
CA THR A 368 9.65 10.42 -9.43
C THR A 368 10.94 9.76 -9.91
N GLN A 369 11.97 9.73 -9.07
CA GLN A 369 13.26 9.11 -9.37
C GLN A 369 13.23 7.64 -8.92
N ASP A 370 12.83 6.76 -9.83
CA ASP A 370 12.69 5.33 -9.55
C ASP A 370 13.29 4.49 -10.67
N ALA A 371 14.07 3.45 -10.31
CA ALA A 371 14.77 2.60 -11.28
C ALA A 371 13.80 1.83 -12.17
N ARG A 372 12.68 1.34 -11.63
CA ARG A 372 11.71 0.54 -12.38
C ARG A 372 10.98 1.40 -13.41
N LEU A 373 10.53 2.61 -13.02
CA LEU A 373 9.90 3.56 -13.93
C LEU A 373 10.82 3.87 -15.12
N PHE A 374 12.10 4.16 -14.86
CA PHE A 374 13.05 4.47 -15.93
C PHE A 374 13.41 3.25 -16.77
N TRP A 375 13.54 2.07 -16.16
CA TRP A 375 13.80 0.84 -16.90
C TRP A 375 12.63 0.49 -17.82
N HIS A 376 11.39 0.52 -17.34
CA HIS A 376 10.19 0.28 -18.15
C HIS A 376 10.06 1.33 -19.28
N ALA A 377 10.31 2.61 -19.01
CA ALA A 377 10.34 3.65 -20.03
C ALA A 377 11.38 3.36 -21.12
N GLY A 378 12.56 2.86 -20.74
CA GLY A 378 13.60 2.45 -21.66
C GLY A 378 13.19 1.26 -22.54
N GLU A 379 12.54 0.24 -21.98
CA GLU A 379 12.03 -0.90 -22.73
C GLU A 379 10.90 -0.50 -23.70
N ILE A 380 10.02 0.42 -23.30
CA ILE A 380 8.97 0.98 -24.16
C ILE A 380 9.59 1.73 -25.34
N ALA A 381 10.54 2.63 -25.09
CA ALA A 381 11.26 3.37 -26.14
C ALA A 381 11.99 2.41 -27.09
N LEU A 382 12.62 1.36 -26.58
CA LEU A 382 13.29 0.34 -27.39
C LEU A 382 12.31 -0.43 -28.27
N GLY A 383 11.15 -0.82 -27.74
CA GLY A 383 10.09 -1.49 -28.49
C GLY A 383 9.50 -0.62 -29.61
N ARG A 384 9.57 0.70 -29.47
CA ARG A 384 9.18 1.69 -30.50
C ARG A 384 10.30 2.00 -31.51
N GLY A 385 11.49 1.42 -31.33
CA GLY A 385 12.66 1.70 -32.17
C GLY A 385 13.45 2.96 -31.80
N GLU A 386 13.13 3.61 -30.69
CA GLU A 386 13.69 4.90 -30.24
C GLU A 386 14.96 4.65 -29.39
N ARG A 387 16.01 4.11 -30.02
CA ARG A 387 17.23 3.64 -29.33
C ARG A 387 17.92 4.71 -28.46
N ALA A 388 17.97 5.95 -28.93
CA ALA A 388 18.60 7.04 -28.16
C ALA A 388 17.81 7.37 -26.90
N ALA A 389 16.48 7.45 -26.98
CA ALA A 389 15.61 7.64 -25.83
C ALA A 389 15.72 6.48 -24.84
N ALA A 390 15.74 5.23 -25.32
CA ALA A 390 15.93 4.06 -24.51
C ALA A 390 17.25 4.10 -23.71
N ALA A 391 18.37 4.43 -24.37
CA ALA A 391 19.67 4.58 -23.73
C ALA A 391 19.66 5.65 -22.64
N ALA A 392 19.01 6.78 -22.88
CA ALA A 392 18.84 7.86 -21.90
C ALA A 392 18.04 7.40 -20.66
N TYR A 393 16.96 6.64 -20.84
CA TYR A 393 16.18 6.10 -19.73
C TYR A 393 16.96 5.05 -18.93
N PHE A 394 17.68 4.12 -19.59
CA PHE A 394 18.52 3.15 -18.88
C PHE A 394 19.65 3.83 -18.08
N ALA A 395 20.25 4.89 -18.62
CA ALA A 395 21.24 5.69 -17.91
C ALA A 395 20.63 6.37 -16.65
N ARG A 396 19.38 6.85 -16.73
CA ARG A 396 18.65 7.40 -15.57
C ARG A 396 18.29 6.33 -14.54
N ALA A 397 18.00 5.08 -14.94
CA ALA A 397 17.69 3.98 -14.03
C ALA A 397 18.92 3.54 -13.21
N ARG A 398 20.12 3.62 -13.80
CA ARG A 398 21.37 3.06 -13.24
C ARG A 398 21.67 3.51 -11.80
N PRO A 399 21.57 4.78 -11.41
CA PRO A 399 21.88 5.23 -10.04
C PRO A 399 20.95 4.62 -8.96
N TYR A 400 19.77 4.15 -9.36
CA TYR A 400 18.73 3.64 -8.48
C TYR A 400 18.58 2.11 -8.56
N ALA A 401 19.46 1.43 -9.30
CA ALA A 401 19.33 0.02 -9.67
C ALA A 401 19.31 -0.94 -8.46
N ASP A 402 19.86 -0.55 -7.33
CA ASP A 402 19.84 -1.33 -6.09
C ASP A 402 18.42 -1.53 -5.51
N SER A 403 17.45 -0.72 -5.94
CA SER A 403 16.04 -0.88 -5.57
C SER A 403 15.29 -1.94 -6.39
N LEU A 404 15.87 -2.43 -7.48
CA LEU A 404 15.31 -3.47 -8.35
C LEU A 404 15.54 -4.87 -7.77
N THR A 405 14.62 -5.79 -8.09
CA THR A 405 14.83 -7.22 -7.80
C THR A 405 16.05 -7.75 -8.56
N PRO A 406 16.66 -8.87 -8.14
CA PRO A 406 17.85 -9.42 -8.82
C PRO A 406 17.66 -9.62 -10.32
N SER A 407 16.51 -10.13 -10.76
CA SER A 407 16.23 -10.36 -12.19
C SER A 407 16.06 -9.08 -12.99
N GLU A 408 15.38 -8.08 -12.42
CA GLU A 408 15.20 -6.76 -13.03
C GLU A 408 16.55 -6.04 -13.18
N ARG A 409 17.36 -6.03 -12.10
CA ARG A 409 18.71 -5.44 -12.12
C ARG A 409 19.61 -6.09 -13.16
N ALA A 410 19.59 -7.41 -13.28
CA ALA A 410 20.35 -8.12 -14.30
C ALA A 410 19.87 -7.79 -15.72
N ARG A 411 18.58 -7.57 -15.94
CA ARG A 411 18.06 -7.13 -17.25
C ARG A 411 18.50 -5.70 -17.59
N LEU A 412 18.39 -4.77 -16.65
CA LEU A 412 18.86 -3.39 -16.82
C LEU A 412 20.36 -3.35 -17.15
N ALA A 413 21.20 -4.11 -16.44
CA ALA A 413 22.63 -4.18 -16.71
C ALA A 413 22.93 -4.63 -18.15
N ARG A 414 22.28 -5.70 -18.61
CA ARG A 414 22.42 -6.17 -20.02
C ARG A 414 22.03 -5.10 -21.05
N ARG A 415 20.99 -4.30 -20.78
CA ARG A 415 20.57 -3.20 -21.69
C ARG A 415 21.62 -2.10 -21.76
N ILE A 416 22.22 -1.74 -20.62
CA ILE A 416 23.29 -0.73 -20.56
C ILE A 416 24.52 -1.23 -21.32
N ASP A 417 24.95 -2.47 -21.08
CA ASP A 417 26.14 -3.06 -21.73
C ASP A 417 25.98 -3.19 -23.25
N SER A 418 24.79 -3.63 -23.72
CA SER A 418 24.50 -3.75 -25.15
C SER A 418 24.44 -2.38 -25.84
N GLY A 419 23.93 -1.34 -25.19
CA GLY A 419 23.95 0.03 -25.70
C GLY A 419 25.38 0.60 -25.82
N ALA A 420 26.23 0.32 -24.83
CA ALA A 420 27.63 0.73 -24.84
C ALA A 420 28.46 0.01 -25.92
N ALA A 421 28.14 -1.23 -26.28
CA ALA A 421 28.78 -1.99 -27.34
C ALA A 421 28.41 -1.43 -28.75
N GLY A 422 27.14 -1.08 -28.96
CA GLY A 422 26.68 -0.49 -30.22
C GLY A 422 27.26 0.90 -30.50
N ALA A 423 27.47 1.71 -29.48
CA ALA A 423 28.08 3.05 -29.60
C ALA A 423 29.59 3.03 -29.89
N ARG A 424 30.28 1.90 -29.77
CA ARG A 424 31.72 1.76 -30.11
C ARG A 424 31.96 1.24 -31.51
N THR A 425 30.91 0.83 -32.22
CA THR A 425 30.97 0.30 -33.59
C THR A 425 30.45 1.26 -34.67
N GLU A 426 29.94 2.43 -34.26
CA GLU A 426 29.64 3.58 -35.11
C GLU A 426 30.75 4.65 -34.99
#